data_f065a9a218bd838cce77716b66750161
#
_entry.id   f065a9a218bd838cce77716b66750161
#
_cell.length_a   1.000
_cell.length_b   1.000
_cell.length_c   1.000
_cell.angle_alpha   90.00
_cell.angle_beta   90.00
_cell.angle_gamma   90.00
#
_symmetry.space_group_name_H-M   'P 1'
#
loop_
_entity.id
_entity.type
_entity.pdbx_description
1 polymer ?
#
loop_
_entity_poly.entity_id
_entity_poly.type
_entity_poly.pdbx_seq_one_letter_code
_entity_poly.pdbx_strand_id
1 'polypeptide(L)'
;PVAVKNSSRQGMEGTEASRVKENISNEQFDIVYSSPLSRCRKLAAFCGFHEPILDDRLKELNFGEWEMKKWDDLTDPRLELWYKDWIHLPAGGGESYENQCRRVAQFLDDLRHSGHTDACIFTHRGVIACAMVYAGICPIEESFSIEVDYGSKNVLEF
;
A
#
# COMPACT_ATOMS: atom_id res chain seq x y z
N PRO A 1 -4.48 0.76 17.00
CA PRO A 1 -3.62 0.05 16.07
C PRO A 1 -4.23 -0.06 14.69
N VAL A 2 -3.41 0.08 13.67
CA VAL A 2 -3.83 -0.05 12.28
C VAL A 2 -3.14 -1.27 11.68
N ALA A 3 -3.93 -2.26 11.23
CA ALA A 3 -3.41 -3.43 10.55
C ALA A 3 -3.44 -3.19 9.03
N VAL A 4 -2.27 -3.09 8.42
CA VAL A 4 -2.14 -2.82 6.99
C VAL A 4 -1.75 -4.12 6.27
N LYS A 5 -2.52 -4.48 5.24
CA LYS A 5 -2.34 -5.72 4.48
C LYS A 5 -1.83 -5.43 3.07
N ASN A 6 -0.82 -6.18 2.68
CA ASN A 6 -0.23 -6.09 1.36
C ASN A 6 -0.83 -7.14 0.42
N SER A 7 -1.31 -6.71 -0.74
CA SER A 7 -1.78 -7.61 -1.80
C SER A 7 -0.75 -7.73 -2.93
N SER A 8 -0.66 -8.90 -3.57
CA SER A 8 0.25 -9.11 -4.69
C SER A 8 -0.21 -8.37 -5.95
N ARG A 9 0.74 -8.16 -6.90
CA ARG A 9 0.44 -7.51 -8.18
C ARG A 9 -0.56 -8.26 -9.06
N GLN A 10 -0.63 -9.58 -8.94
CA GLN A 10 -1.45 -10.44 -9.81
C GLN A 10 -2.69 -11.02 -9.12
N GLY A 11 -3.00 -10.51 -7.94
CA GLY A 11 -3.97 -11.18 -7.08
C GLY A 11 -3.31 -12.32 -6.32
N MET A 12 -3.71 -12.49 -5.07
CA MET A 12 -3.16 -13.55 -4.24
C MET A 12 -3.92 -14.84 -4.53
N GLU A 13 -3.18 -15.87 -4.89
CA GLU A 13 -3.75 -17.20 -5.07
C GLU A 13 -3.41 -18.09 -3.88
N GLY A 14 -4.39 -18.87 -3.45
CA GLY A 14 -4.23 -20.00 -2.55
C GLY A 14 -3.61 -19.67 -1.19
N THR A 15 -2.36 -20.07 -1.00
CA THR A 15 -1.69 -20.07 0.31
C THR A 15 -1.42 -18.68 0.89
N GLU A 16 -1.13 -17.68 0.07
CA GLU A 16 -0.87 -16.31 0.54
C GLU A 16 -2.15 -15.66 1.07
N ALA A 17 -3.24 -15.76 0.33
CA ALA A 17 -4.54 -15.26 0.76
C ALA A 17 -5.03 -15.96 2.03
N SER A 18 -4.84 -17.28 2.12
CA SER A 18 -5.17 -18.06 3.32
C SER A 18 -4.36 -17.61 4.53
N ARG A 19 -3.07 -17.30 4.35
CA ARG A 19 -2.22 -16.79 5.41
C ARG A 19 -2.68 -15.43 5.93
N VAL A 20 -3.09 -14.53 5.03
CA VAL A 20 -3.67 -13.24 5.44
C VAL A 20 -4.94 -13.46 6.25
N LYS A 21 -5.84 -14.31 5.77
CA LYS A 21 -7.09 -14.62 6.45
C LYS A 21 -6.85 -15.19 7.85
N GLU A 22 -5.92 -16.12 8.01
CA GLU A 22 -5.52 -16.67 9.31
C GLU A 22 -4.97 -15.60 10.24
N ASN A 23 -4.10 -14.73 9.71
CA ASN A 23 -3.45 -13.67 10.50
C ASN A 23 -4.42 -12.64 11.08
N ILE A 24 -5.62 -12.52 10.54
CA ILE A 24 -6.63 -11.53 10.99
C ILE A 24 -7.92 -12.17 11.51
N SER A 25 -8.06 -13.50 11.45
CA SER A 25 -9.30 -14.22 11.79
C SER A 25 -9.77 -14.01 13.22
N ASN A 26 -8.85 -13.80 14.16
CA ASN A 26 -9.14 -13.58 15.58
C ASN A 26 -9.15 -12.10 15.99
N GLU A 27 -8.97 -11.18 15.04
CA GLU A 27 -8.95 -9.75 15.31
C GLU A 27 -10.30 -9.12 14.97
N GLN A 28 -10.71 -8.16 15.78
CA GLN A 28 -11.89 -7.33 15.53
C GLN A 28 -11.44 -5.93 15.15
N PHE A 29 -12.03 -5.41 14.08
CA PHE A 29 -11.77 -4.05 13.59
C PHE A 29 -13.04 -3.23 13.63
N ASP A 30 -12.94 -1.97 14.07
CA ASP A 30 -14.08 -1.03 14.04
C ASP A 30 -14.34 -0.53 12.62
N ILE A 31 -13.33 -0.53 11.77
CA ILE A 31 -13.47 -0.06 10.38
C ILE A 31 -12.51 -0.82 9.47
N VAL A 32 -12.92 -1.05 8.23
CA VAL A 32 -12.12 -1.71 7.21
C VAL A 32 -12.08 -0.86 5.95
N TYR A 33 -10.88 -0.55 5.50
CA TYR A 33 -10.61 0.16 4.25
C TYR A 33 -9.92 -0.73 3.24
N SER A 34 -10.08 -0.41 1.96
CA SER A 34 -9.34 -1.06 0.88
C SER A 34 -8.97 -0.07 -0.20
N SER A 35 -7.80 -0.28 -0.81
CA SER A 35 -7.53 0.27 -2.12
C SER A 35 -8.63 -0.14 -3.10
N PRO A 36 -9.06 0.74 -4.03
CA PRO A 36 -10.05 0.38 -5.06
C PRO A 36 -9.56 -0.65 -6.06
N LEU A 37 -8.26 -0.90 -6.14
CA LEU A 37 -7.72 -1.88 -7.09
C LEU A 37 -8.23 -3.29 -6.78
N SER A 38 -8.57 -4.03 -7.85
CA SER A 38 -9.30 -5.31 -7.72
C SER A 38 -8.60 -6.34 -6.84
N ARG A 39 -7.26 -6.39 -6.88
CA ARG A 39 -6.49 -7.34 -6.05
C ARG A 39 -6.65 -7.10 -4.55
N CYS A 40 -6.79 -5.85 -4.12
CA CYS A 40 -7.05 -5.52 -2.71
C CYS A 40 -8.49 -5.84 -2.31
N ARG A 41 -9.45 -5.49 -3.16
CA ARG A 41 -10.87 -5.80 -2.92
C ARG A 41 -11.14 -7.29 -2.86
N LYS A 42 -10.52 -8.07 -3.75
CA LYS A 42 -10.63 -9.52 -3.76
C LYS A 42 -10.04 -10.14 -2.49
N LEU A 43 -8.89 -9.65 -2.03
CA LEU A 43 -8.30 -10.09 -0.77
C LEU A 43 -9.19 -9.77 0.42
N ALA A 44 -9.73 -8.55 0.48
CA ALA A 44 -10.65 -8.15 1.53
C ALA A 44 -11.89 -9.07 1.56
N ALA A 45 -12.52 -9.32 0.42
CA ALA A 45 -13.66 -10.21 0.30
C ALA A 45 -13.33 -11.65 0.72
N PHE A 46 -12.18 -12.16 0.32
CA PHE A 46 -11.70 -13.48 0.73
C PHE A 46 -11.54 -13.58 2.26
N CYS A 47 -11.12 -12.50 2.90
CA CYS A 47 -11.01 -12.40 4.35
C CYS A 47 -12.34 -12.17 5.08
N GLY A 48 -13.47 -12.08 4.35
CA GLY A 48 -14.80 -11.89 4.90
C GLY A 48 -15.29 -10.45 4.90
N PHE A 49 -14.50 -9.50 4.38
CA PHE A 49 -14.87 -8.08 4.30
C PHE A 49 -15.33 -7.74 2.88
N HIS A 50 -16.62 -7.93 2.60
CA HIS A 50 -17.20 -7.81 1.25
C HIS A 50 -17.48 -6.36 0.84
N GLU A 51 -17.62 -5.46 1.82
CA GLU A 51 -17.94 -4.04 1.60
C GLU A 51 -16.98 -3.11 2.37
N PRO A 52 -15.65 -3.21 2.12
CA PRO A 52 -14.72 -2.28 2.75
C PRO A 52 -14.93 -0.86 2.18
N ILE A 53 -14.59 0.14 2.96
CA ILE A 53 -14.59 1.53 2.47
C ILE A 53 -13.42 1.68 1.51
N LEU A 54 -13.72 2.08 0.27
CA LEU A 54 -12.71 2.30 -0.77
C LEU A 54 -12.19 3.73 -0.68
N ASP A 55 -10.87 3.89 -0.75
CA ASP A 55 -10.22 5.19 -0.76
C ASP A 55 -9.09 5.22 -1.79
N ASP A 56 -9.17 6.16 -2.72
CA ASP A 56 -8.19 6.30 -3.81
C ASP A 56 -6.77 6.61 -3.31
N ARG A 57 -6.65 7.20 -2.13
CA ARG A 57 -5.37 7.49 -1.50
C ARG A 57 -4.58 6.23 -1.11
N LEU A 58 -5.23 5.07 -1.14
CA LEU A 58 -4.64 3.76 -0.84
C LEU A 58 -4.15 3.01 -2.09
N LYS A 59 -4.27 3.59 -3.29
CA LYS A 59 -3.78 2.99 -4.53
C LYS A 59 -2.25 2.89 -4.53
N GLU A 60 -1.73 1.88 -5.24
CA GLU A 60 -0.30 1.79 -5.51
C GLU A 60 0.20 2.99 -6.31
N LEU A 61 1.51 3.23 -6.30
CA LEU A 61 2.15 4.28 -7.08
C LEU A 61 1.70 4.18 -8.54
N ASN A 62 1.28 5.31 -9.11
CA ASN A 62 0.98 5.40 -10.54
C ASN A 62 2.29 5.52 -11.31
N PHE A 63 2.70 4.44 -12.00
CA PHE A 63 3.90 4.39 -12.83
C PHE A 63 3.69 4.99 -14.24
N GLY A 64 2.52 5.57 -14.52
CA GLY A 64 2.24 6.22 -15.80
C GLY A 64 2.49 5.30 -16.98
N GLU A 65 3.32 5.74 -17.93
CA GLU A 65 3.66 4.99 -19.16
C GLU A 65 4.45 3.69 -18.88
N TRP A 66 4.98 3.53 -17.67
CA TRP A 66 5.70 2.32 -17.26
C TRP A 66 4.80 1.24 -16.66
N GLU A 67 3.53 1.53 -16.49
CA GLU A 67 2.56 0.53 -16.01
C GLU A 67 2.52 -0.69 -16.92
N MET A 68 2.43 -1.88 -16.31
CA MET A 68 2.34 -3.18 -16.99
C MET A 68 3.57 -3.56 -17.85
N LYS A 69 4.66 -2.80 -17.76
CA LYS A 69 5.92 -3.12 -18.45
C LYS A 69 6.89 -3.82 -17.52
N LYS A 70 7.70 -4.72 -18.06
CA LYS A 70 8.81 -5.32 -17.33
C LYS A 70 9.94 -4.31 -17.22
N TRP A 71 10.55 -4.22 -16.05
CA TRP A 71 11.66 -3.29 -15.80
C TRP A 71 12.83 -3.51 -16.77
N ASP A 72 13.16 -4.77 -17.07
CA ASP A 72 14.25 -5.11 -18.00
C ASP A 72 13.97 -4.67 -19.44
N ASP A 73 12.72 -4.47 -19.81
CA ASP A 73 12.30 -4.06 -21.16
C ASP A 73 12.16 -2.54 -21.28
N LEU A 74 12.36 -1.79 -20.19
CA LEU A 74 12.24 -0.34 -20.20
C LEU A 74 13.48 0.31 -20.83
N THR A 75 13.26 1.01 -21.93
CA THR A 75 14.29 1.77 -22.67
C THR A 75 14.10 3.29 -22.57
N ASP A 76 13.18 3.74 -21.74
CA ASP A 76 12.86 5.15 -21.55
C ASP A 76 14.06 5.90 -20.94
N PRO A 77 14.56 6.97 -21.61
CA PRO A 77 15.70 7.73 -21.07
C PRO A 77 15.42 8.40 -19.72
N ARG A 78 14.14 8.61 -19.35
CA ARG A 78 13.75 9.14 -18.03
C ARG A 78 14.04 8.17 -16.89
N LEU A 79 14.22 6.88 -17.19
CA LEU A 79 14.42 5.84 -16.18
C LEU A 79 15.71 6.07 -15.38
N GLU A 80 16.79 6.46 -16.05
CA GLU A 80 18.07 6.75 -15.37
C GLU A 80 17.97 7.94 -14.44
N LEU A 81 17.26 9.00 -14.86
CA LEU A 81 17.01 10.17 -14.02
C LEU A 81 16.15 9.81 -12.82
N TRP A 82 15.12 9.00 -13.04
CA TRP A 82 14.24 8.53 -11.97
C TRP A 82 15.00 7.70 -10.93
N TYR A 83 15.91 6.83 -11.32
CA TYR A 83 16.73 6.08 -10.36
C TYR A 83 17.60 6.97 -9.48
N LYS A 84 18.00 8.14 -9.98
CA LYS A 84 18.80 9.11 -9.21
C LYS A 84 17.96 9.90 -8.22
N ASP A 85 16.68 10.11 -8.51
CA ASP A 85 15.76 10.88 -7.66
C ASP A 85 14.32 10.34 -7.74
N TRP A 86 14.17 9.08 -7.36
CA TRP A 86 12.87 8.37 -7.37
C TRP A 86 11.86 8.94 -6.36
N ILE A 87 12.31 9.73 -5.39
CA ILE A 87 11.43 10.37 -4.41
C ILE A 87 10.65 11.51 -5.06
N HIS A 88 11.32 12.40 -5.79
CA HIS A 88 10.73 13.63 -6.29
C HIS A 88 10.27 13.56 -7.75
N LEU A 89 10.89 12.70 -8.56
CA LEU A 89 10.53 12.59 -9.97
C LEU A 89 9.36 11.61 -10.18
N PRO A 90 8.41 11.96 -11.09
CA PRO A 90 7.32 11.06 -11.41
C PRO A 90 7.82 9.84 -12.17
N ALA A 91 7.37 8.66 -11.76
CA ALA A 91 7.67 7.41 -12.45
C ALA A 91 6.89 7.32 -13.76
N GLY A 92 7.59 7.27 -14.90
CA GLY A 92 6.95 7.16 -16.22
C GLY A 92 5.97 8.28 -16.56
N GLY A 93 6.15 9.47 -16.02
CA GLY A 93 5.22 10.58 -16.17
C GLY A 93 3.94 10.44 -15.34
N GLY A 94 3.87 9.47 -14.45
CA GLY A 94 2.75 9.28 -13.53
C GLY A 94 2.92 10.06 -12.22
N GLU A 95 3.10 9.35 -11.12
CA GLU A 95 3.17 9.92 -9.77
C GLU A 95 4.59 9.84 -9.21
N SER A 96 5.02 10.84 -8.43
CA SER A 96 6.23 10.75 -7.61
C SER A 96 5.95 10.02 -6.30
N TYR A 97 6.98 9.41 -5.72
CA TYR A 97 6.84 8.76 -4.42
C TYR A 97 6.49 9.74 -3.30
N GLU A 98 7.05 10.94 -3.35
CA GLU A 98 6.69 12.00 -2.43
C GLU A 98 5.19 12.32 -2.45
N ASN A 99 4.59 12.38 -3.65
CA ASN A 99 3.15 12.59 -3.80
C ASN A 99 2.33 11.42 -3.25
N GLN A 100 2.79 10.18 -3.47
CA GLN A 100 2.16 9.01 -2.85
C GLN A 100 2.20 9.11 -1.32
N CYS A 101 3.34 9.42 -0.74
CA CYS A 101 3.47 9.58 0.70
C CYS A 101 2.59 10.71 1.24
N ARG A 102 2.44 11.80 0.49
CA ARG A 102 1.57 12.92 0.88
C ARG A 102 0.09 12.50 0.95
N ARG A 103 -0.41 11.79 -0.07
CA ARG A 103 -1.81 11.32 -0.05
C ARG A 103 -2.07 10.26 1.01
N VAL A 104 -1.10 9.39 1.27
CA VAL A 104 -1.18 8.41 2.36
C VAL A 104 -1.20 9.10 3.72
N ALA A 105 -0.35 10.10 3.92
CA ALA A 105 -0.35 10.89 5.17
C ALA A 105 -1.69 11.59 5.41
N GLN A 106 -2.31 12.15 4.39
CA GLN A 106 -3.65 12.75 4.49
C GLN A 106 -4.70 11.71 4.91
N PHE A 107 -4.66 10.51 4.33
CA PHE A 107 -5.56 9.43 4.73
C PHE A 107 -5.35 9.04 6.20
N LEU A 108 -4.11 8.89 6.64
CA LEU A 108 -3.80 8.51 8.02
C LEU A 108 -4.16 9.61 9.02
N ASP A 109 -3.99 10.89 8.65
CA ASP A 109 -4.45 12.01 9.47
C ASP A 109 -5.97 11.97 9.66
N ASP A 110 -6.73 11.76 8.60
CA ASP A 110 -8.19 11.62 8.68
C ASP A 110 -8.59 10.42 9.54
N LEU A 111 -7.91 9.31 9.40
CA LEU A 111 -8.14 8.11 10.21
C LEU A 111 -7.88 8.38 11.70
N ARG A 112 -6.80 9.07 12.04
CA ARG A 112 -6.47 9.43 13.43
C ARG A 112 -7.55 10.32 14.07
N HIS A 113 -8.16 11.18 13.29
CA HIS A 113 -9.21 12.10 13.76
C HIS A 113 -10.62 11.49 13.68
N SER A 114 -10.76 10.29 13.14
CA SER A 114 -12.08 9.65 12.97
C SER A 114 -12.66 9.07 14.26
N GLY A 115 -11.85 8.86 15.28
CA GLY A 115 -12.25 8.19 16.52
C GLY A 115 -12.22 6.67 16.49
N HIS A 116 -11.86 6.06 15.35
CA HIS A 116 -11.66 4.62 15.27
C HIS A 116 -10.36 4.20 15.98
N THR A 117 -10.40 3.08 16.68
CA THR A 117 -9.24 2.56 17.43
C THR A 117 -8.52 1.43 16.72
N ASP A 118 -9.26 0.60 15.99
CA ASP A 118 -8.74 -0.58 15.32
C ASP A 118 -9.20 -0.62 13.85
N ALA A 119 -8.33 -0.17 12.95
CA ALA A 119 -8.61 -0.18 11.52
C ALA A 119 -7.84 -1.29 10.81
N CYS A 120 -8.48 -1.91 9.81
CA CYS A 120 -7.83 -2.81 8.88
C CYS A 120 -7.78 -2.17 7.49
N ILE A 121 -6.63 -2.20 6.84
CA ILE A 121 -6.42 -1.58 5.53
C ILE A 121 -5.81 -2.60 4.57
N PHE A 122 -6.50 -2.88 3.47
CA PHE A 122 -6.01 -3.71 2.37
C PHE A 122 -5.41 -2.81 1.30
N THR A 123 -4.09 -2.89 1.12
CA THR A 123 -3.38 -1.97 0.23
C THR A 123 -2.12 -2.60 -0.37
N HIS A 124 -1.14 -1.79 -0.73
CA HIS A 124 0.02 -2.15 -1.51
C HIS A 124 1.33 -1.82 -0.77
N ARG A 125 2.43 -2.41 -1.24
CA ARG A 125 3.76 -2.23 -0.64
C ARG A 125 4.17 -0.76 -0.54
N GLY A 126 3.97 0.02 -1.62
CA GLY A 126 4.35 1.44 -1.62
C GLY A 126 3.59 2.25 -0.58
N VAL A 127 2.29 1.97 -0.41
CA VAL A 127 1.46 2.62 0.62
C VAL A 127 1.90 2.21 2.02
N ILE A 128 2.26 0.95 2.23
CA ILE A 128 2.77 0.48 3.52
C ILE A 128 4.09 1.19 3.86
N ALA A 129 5.00 1.32 2.89
CA ALA A 129 6.25 2.05 3.08
C ALA A 129 6.00 3.52 3.46
N CYS A 130 5.06 4.20 2.78
CA CYS A 130 4.65 5.56 3.14
C CYS A 130 4.05 5.63 4.55
N ALA A 131 3.25 4.65 4.94
CA ALA A 131 2.67 4.59 6.29
C ALA A 131 3.75 4.42 7.37
N MET A 132 4.80 3.65 7.09
CA MET A 132 5.95 3.51 7.99
C MET A 132 6.72 4.83 8.14
N VAL A 133 6.88 5.58 7.06
CA VAL A 133 7.45 6.95 7.12
C VAL A 133 6.59 7.86 7.99
N TYR A 134 5.28 7.84 7.77
CA TYR A 134 4.32 8.62 8.57
C TYR A 134 4.39 8.28 10.06
N ALA A 135 4.51 7.02 10.40
CA ALA A 135 4.62 6.54 11.78
C ALA A 135 6.00 6.80 12.42
N GLY A 136 6.96 7.37 11.68
CA GLY A 136 8.30 7.67 12.17
C GLY A 136 9.21 6.45 12.33
N ILE A 137 8.88 5.33 11.68
CA ILE A 137 9.66 4.09 11.73
C ILE A 137 10.97 4.24 10.97
N CYS A 138 10.92 4.93 9.81
CA CYS A 138 12.10 5.18 8.98
C CYS A 138 11.96 6.50 8.22
N PRO A 139 13.09 7.11 7.78
CA PRO A 139 13.06 8.22 6.86
C PRO A 139 12.62 7.75 5.46
N ILE A 140 12.12 8.68 4.64
CA ILE A 140 11.60 8.38 3.31
C ILE A 140 12.66 7.74 2.39
N GLU A 141 13.91 8.15 2.52
CA GLU A 141 15.04 7.66 1.72
C GLU A 141 15.32 6.17 1.96
N GLU A 142 14.97 5.65 3.13
CA GLU A 142 15.20 4.26 3.52
C GLU A 142 13.94 3.38 3.38
N SER A 143 12.80 3.97 3.09
CA SER A 143 11.52 3.27 3.16
C SER A 143 11.37 2.14 2.15
N PHE A 144 12.02 2.22 0.97
CA PHE A 144 11.99 1.15 -0.02
C PHE A 144 12.91 -0.03 0.30
N SER A 145 13.85 0.12 1.21
CA SER A 145 14.70 -1.00 1.66
C SER A 145 14.04 -1.86 2.74
N ILE A 146 12.90 -1.42 3.29
CA ILE A 146 12.14 -2.22 4.25
C ILE A 146 11.46 -3.38 3.51
N GLU A 147 11.68 -4.58 4.02
CA GLU A 147 11.01 -5.77 3.50
C GLU A 147 9.54 -5.77 3.88
N VAL A 148 8.69 -5.79 2.87
CA VAL A 148 7.24 -5.95 3.02
C VAL A 148 6.81 -7.10 2.13
N ASP A 149 6.66 -8.28 2.71
CA ASP A 149 6.26 -9.47 1.99
C ASP A 149 4.80 -9.41 1.53
N TYR A 150 4.51 -10.05 0.41
CA TYR A 150 3.12 -10.28 0.00
C TYR A 150 2.38 -11.10 1.05
N GLY A 151 1.17 -10.68 1.36
CA GLY A 151 0.37 -11.32 2.41
C GLY A 151 0.85 -10.99 3.83
N SER A 152 1.80 -10.09 4.00
CA SER A 152 2.25 -9.66 5.31
C SER A 152 1.19 -8.84 6.05
N LYS A 153 1.20 -8.95 7.37
CA LYS A 153 0.47 -8.07 8.27
C LYS A 153 1.46 -7.09 8.90
N ASN A 154 1.23 -5.82 8.72
CA ASN A 154 2.01 -4.76 9.32
C ASN A 154 1.11 -3.99 10.29
N VAL A 155 1.51 -3.92 11.54
CA VAL A 155 0.76 -3.19 12.58
C VAL A 155 1.47 -1.89 12.87
N LEU A 156 0.76 -0.79 12.73
CA LEU A 156 1.25 0.55 13.02
C LEU A 156 0.42 1.15 14.15
N GLU A 157 1.10 1.84 15.03
CA GLU A 157 0.48 2.58 16.14
C GLU A 157 0.88 4.05 16.05
N PHE A 158 -0.10 4.91 16.13
CA PHE A 158 0.11 6.37 16.13
C PHE A 158 -1.11 7.13 16.71
#